data_bf854c1b0834815fb4ea0d3f39d701f6
#
_entry.id   bf854c1b0834815fb4ea0d3f39d701f6
#
_cell.length_a   1.000
_cell.length_b   1.000
_cell.length_c   1.000
_cell.angle_alpha   90.00
_cell.angle_beta   90.00
_cell.angle_gamma   90.00
#
_symmetry.space_group_name_H-M   'P 1'
#
loop_
_entity.id
_entity.type
_entity.pdbx_description
1 polymer ?
#
loop_
_entity_poly.entity_id
_entity_poly.type
_entity_poly.pdbx_seq_one_letter_code
_entity_poly.pdbx_strand_id
1 'polypeptide(L)'
;MAYIVKIRRERFIGSHEIKILLTVLGAIAALLLVAYFGLAIFFFFIALGNKKRPDITVPAKNSLFERNASNPNLVAGYKWYDTTYHQEVIIKNRKGENLHGVEFRNPSNSNIWVIVLHGWTNVNREMSSYAQEFYQRGFNVLLPDLRGHNNSEHKFVTMGWNDRFDVIDWINNINEQNPKCKIIIHGTSMGGATTMMTLGETLPDNVILAIEDCGFTSVKDIFTDRCKRKYHIPPKLVMPPASLINRLINGFFFGKASALEQIKKAKIPVLFIHGDKDDFVLLENLDPLYNACPTPKRKHIIKGAEHALSSHWFHEEYWQVVDEFLDEHLKPVLSAQN
;
A
#
# COMPACT_ATOMS: atom_id res chain seq x y z
N MET A 1 64.38 52.54 -33.05
CA MET A 1 63.32 51.51 -33.19
C MET A 1 63.26 50.74 -31.87
N ALA A 2 62.40 51.16 -30.95
CA ALA A 2 62.28 50.55 -29.66
C ALA A 2 60.99 49.69 -29.68
N TYR A 3 61.15 48.37 -29.58
CA TYR A 3 60.06 47.45 -29.44
C TYR A 3 59.61 47.41 -27.95
N ILE A 4 58.43 47.97 -27.67
CA ILE A 4 57.82 47.87 -26.36
C ILE A 4 57.12 46.51 -26.27
N VAL A 5 57.71 45.59 -25.52
CA VAL A 5 57.11 44.31 -25.16
C VAL A 5 56.06 44.61 -24.06
N LYS A 6 54.80 44.52 -24.41
CA LYS A 6 53.65 44.64 -23.49
C LYS A 6 53.48 43.32 -22.73
N ILE A 7 54.12 43.17 -21.57
CA ILE A 7 53.93 42.02 -20.68
C ILE A 7 52.50 42.08 -20.15
N ARG A 8 51.69 41.13 -20.60
CA ARG A 8 50.35 40.86 -20.04
C ARG A 8 50.55 40.41 -18.60
N ARG A 9 50.23 41.24 -17.60
CA ARG A 9 50.16 40.83 -16.21
C ARG A 9 49.02 39.83 -16.07
N GLU A 10 49.32 38.53 -16.06
CA GLU A 10 48.41 37.53 -15.53
C GLU A 10 48.23 37.84 -14.04
N ARG A 11 47.02 38.16 -13.62
CA ARG A 11 46.70 38.30 -12.19
C ARG A 11 46.73 36.90 -11.59
N PHE A 12 47.79 36.54 -10.91
CA PHE A 12 47.80 35.41 -10.01
C PHE A 12 46.83 35.73 -8.88
N ILE A 13 45.76 34.90 -8.76
CA ILE A 13 44.79 34.98 -7.64
C ILE A 13 45.59 34.74 -6.36
N GLY A 14 45.63 35.74 -5.45
CA GLY A 14 46.35 35.63 -4.19
C GLY A 14 45.75 34.53 -3.28
N SER A 15 46.58 33.99 -2.39
CA SER A 15 46.15 32.93 -1.47
C SER A 15 44.92 33.32 -0.63
N HIS A 16 44.71 34.60 -0.39
CA HIS A 16 43.55 35.14 0.35
C HIS A 16 42.27 35.09 -0.51
N GLU A 17 42.35 35.49 -1.78
CA GLU A 17 41.22 35.44 -2.73
C GLU A 17 40.77 33.99 -2.98
N ILE A 18 41.71 33.03 -3.04
CA ILE A 18 41.43 31.60 -3.15
C ILE A 18 40.65 31.11 -1.90
N LYS A 19 41.07 31.51 -0.69
CA LYS A 19 40.36 31.16 0.56
C LYS A 19 38.93 31.69 0.60
N ILE A 20 38.74 32.95 0.23
CA ILE A 20 37.40 33.56 0.14
C ILE A 20 36.54 32.78 -0.86
N LEU A 21 37.06 32.50 -2.06
CA LEU A 21 36.33 31.72 -3.07
C LEU A 21 35.93 30.33 -2.56
N LEU A 22 36.83 29.61 -1.91
CA LEU A 22 36.55 28.30 -1.35
C LEU A 22 35.52 28.37 -0.23
N THR A 23 35.56 29.40 0.62
CA THR A 23 34.54 29.61 1.68
C THR A 23 33.17 29.90 1.08
N VAL A 24 33.06 30.74 0.06
CA VAL A 24 31.80 31.05 -0.63
C VAL A 24 31.25 29.81 -1.34
N LEU A 25 32.12 29.05 -2.07
CA LEU A 25 31.71 27.83 -2.70
C LEU A 25 31.23 26.76 -1.68
N GLY A 26 31.92 26.66 -0.54
CA GLY A 26 31.50 25.79 0.57
C GLY A 26 30.14 26.18 1.15
N ALA A 27 29.92 27.49 1.34
CA ALA A 27 28.62 27.98 1.82
C ALA A 27 27.48 27.71 0.82
N ILE A 28 27.74 27.94 -0.47
CA ILE A 28 26.74 27.61 -1.52
C ILE A 28 26.46 26.12 -1.55
N ALA A 29 27.48 25.26 -1.49
CA ALA A 29 27.30 23.81 -1.45
C ALA A 29 26.50 23.36 -0.23
N ALA A 30 26.76 23.96 0.95
CA ALA A 30 25.99 23.66 2.16
C ALA A 30 24.51 24.08 2.03
N LEU A 31 24.23 25.28 1.47
CA LEU A 31 22.85 25.71 1.19
C LEU A 31 22.13 24.79 0.21
N LEU A 32 22.81 24.34 -0.85
CA LEU A 32 22.26 23.40 -1.83
C LEU A 32 21.94 22.05 -1.18
N LEU A 33 22.82 21.55 -0.30
CA LEU A 33 22.56 20.32 0.46
C LEU A 33 21.36 20.47 1.40
N VAL A 34 21.25 21.58 2.12
CA VAL A 34 20.09 21.85 2.99
C VAL A 34 18.81 21.89 2.16
N ALA A 35 18.79 22.59 1.03
CA ALA A 35 17.64 22.63 0.14
C ALA A 35 17.28 21.24 -0.42
N TYR A 36 18.28 20.46 -0.82
CA TYR A 36 18.13 19.10 -1.34
C TYR A 36 17.47 18.16 -0.31
N PHE A 37 18.00 18.12 0.92
CA PHE A 37 17.40 17.32 1.99
C PHE A 37 16.04 17.89 2.44
N GLY A 38 15.88 19.20 2.50
CA GLY A 38 14.61 19.86 2.80
C GLY A 38 13.49 19.43 1.83
N LEU A 39 13.79 19.42 0.53
CA LEU A 39 12.85 18.93 -0.49
C LEU A 39 12.51 17.45 -0.31
N ALA A 40 13.50 16.62 -0.03
CA ALA A 40 13.28 15.19 0.20
C ALA A 40 12.43 14.94 1.46
N ILE A 41 12.68 15.67 2.54
CA ILE A 41 11.88 15.64 3.78
C ILE A 41 10.43 16.05 3.48
N PHE A 42 10.23 17.13 2.74
CA PHE A 42 8.91 17.60 2.35
C PHE A 42 8.13 16.53 1.59
N PHE A 43 8.72 15.91 0.56
CA PHE A 43 8.07 14.82 -0.17
C PHE A 43 7.86 13.57 0.67
N PHE A 44 8.78 13.25 1.58
CA PHE A 44 8.63 12.15 2.52
C PHE A 44 7.36 12.34 3.40
N PHE A 45 7.18 13.52 3.98
CA PHE A 45 6.00 13.80 4.80
C PHE A 45 4.70 13.82 4.00
N ILE A 46 4.70 14.33 2.77
CA ILE A 46 3.53 14.27 1.88
C ILE A 46 3.15 12.81 1.57
N ALA A 47 4.11 11.98 1.23
CA ALA A 47 3.86 10.61 0.82
C ALA A 47 3.56 9.68 2.01
N LEU A 48 4.34 9.79 3.08
CA LEU A 48 4.35 8.82 4.18
C LEU A 48 3.92 9.41 5.53
N GLY A 49 3.66 10.71 5.64
CA GLY A 49 3.10 11.30 6.85
C GLY A 49 1.77 10.65 7.21
N ASN A 50 1.45 10.66 8.51
CA ASN A 50 0.22 10.08 9.05
C ASN A 50 -1.03 10.51 8.27
N LYS A 51 -1.92 9.58 8.00
CA LYS A 51 -3.17 9.74 7.25
C LYS A 51 -4.41 9.65 8.15
N LYS A 52 -4.26 10.11 9.40
CA LYS A 52 -5.42 10.20 10.31
C LYS A 52 -6.49 11.10 9.73
N ARG A 53 -7.73 10.68 9.90
CA ARG A 53 -8.90 11.42 9.49
C ARG A 53 -9.78 11.66 10.72
N PRO A 54 -10.14 12.91 11.02
CA PRO A 54 -11.00 13.23 12.17
C PRO A 54 -12.43 12.73 11.97
N ASP A 55 -12.87 12.63 10.72
CA ASP A 55 -14.19 12.13 10.35
C ASP A 55 -14.05 11.14 9.18
N ILE A 56 -14.37 9.87 9.45
CA ILE A 56 -14.35 8.78 8.46
C ILE A 56 -15.69 8.61 7.74
N THR A 57 -16.73 9.33 8.14
CA THR A 57 -18.05 9.26 7.50
C THR A 57 -18.09 9.96 6.14
N VAL A 58 -17.12 10.83 5.90
CA VAL A 58 -16.94 11.54 4.63
C VAL A 58 -15.65 11.09 3.97
N PRO A 59 -15.64 10.75 2.67
CA PRO A 59 -14.42 10.44 1.94
C PRO A 59 -13.38 11.58 2.04
N ALA A 60 -12.09 11.23 1.99
CA ALA A 60 -11.04 12.23 2.00
C ALA A 60 -11.18 13.16 0.80
N LYS A 61 -11.05 14.49 1.04
CA LYS A 61 -11.17 15.51 -0.01
C LYS A 61 -10.23 15.23 -1.20
N ASN A 62 -10.76 15.35 -2.40
CA ASN A 62 -10.08 15.03 -3.66
C ASN A 62 -9.62 13.55 -3.77
N SER A 63 -10.14 12.66 -2.90
CA SER A 63 -9.90 11.23 -3.03
C SER A 63 -10.65 10.63 -4.21
N LEU A 64 -10.24 9.43 -4.59
CA LEU A 64 -10.95 8.62 -5.57
C LEU A 64 -12.40 8.36 -5.13
N PHE A 65 -12.61 8.07 -3.84
CA PHE A 65 -13.92 7.79 -3.26
C PHE A 65 -14.82 9.03 -3.23
N GLU A 66 -14.29 10.23 -2.96
CA GLU A 66 -15.10 11.46 -3.07
C GLU A 66 -15.58 11.69 -4.50
N ARG A 67 -14.69 11.52 -5.49
CA ARG A 67 -15.05 11.68 -6.91
C ARG A 67 -16.10 10.65 -7.38
N ASN A 68 -16.16 9.50 -6.74
CA ASN A 68 -17.10 8.42 -7.04
C ASN A 68 -18.19 8.24 -5.98
N ALA A 69 -18.43 9.26 -5.12
CA ALA A 69 -19.36 9.20 -4.01
C ALA A 69 -20.82 8.89 -4.42
N SER A 70 -21.17 9.08 -5.69
CA SER A 70 -22.49 8.73 -6.23
C SER A 70 -22.56 7.29 -6.76
N ASN A 71 -21.46 6.52 -6.75
CA ASN A 71 -21.49 5.13 -7.19
C ASN A 71 -22.41 4.31 -6.26
N PRO A 72 -23.40 3.58 -6.80
CA PRO A 72 -24.41 2.90 -5.99
C PRO A 72 -23.82 1.81 -5.07
N ASN A 73 -22.77 1.11 -5.50
CA ASN A 73 -22.14 0.05 -4.72
C ASN A 73 -21.32 0.64 -3.56
N LEU A 74 -20.66 1.79 -3.75
CA LEU A 74 -20.03 2.54 -2.66
C LEU A 74 -21.05 3.02 -1.63
N VAL A 75 -22.14 3.62 -2.09
CA VAL A 75 -23.22 4.12 -1.22
C VAL A 75 -23.85 2.96 -0.43
N ALA A 76 -24.11 1.84 -1.09
CA ALA A 76 -24.64 0.64 -0.44
C ALA A 76 -23.66 0.10 0.64
N GLY A 77 -22.37 0.04 0.34
CA GLY A 77 -21.35 -0.38 1.29
C GLY A 77 -21.28 0.53 2.52
N TYR A 78 -21.28 1.85 2.35
CA TYR A 78 -21.31 2.78 3.49
C TYR A 78 -22.57 2.62 4.35
N LYS A 79 -23.74 2.53 3.70
CA LYS A 79 -24.99 2.29 4.42
C LYS A 79 -24.94 0.96 5.19
N TRP A 80 -24.43 -0.10 4.56
CA TRP A 80 -24.28 -1.40 5.20
C TRP A 80 -23.36 -1.32 6.42
N TYR A 81 -22.20 -0.65 6.30
CA TYR A 81 -21.26 -0.46 7.40
C TYR A 81 -21.94 0.25 8.59
N ASP A 82 -22.65 1.35 8.32
CA ASP A 82 -23.27 2.18 9.36
C ASP A 82 -24.47 1.49 10.04
N THR A 83 -25.12 0.51 9.39
CA THR A 83 -26.33 -0.15 9.90
C THR A 83 -26.13 -1.59 10.37
N THR A 84 -24.99 -2.21 10.01
CA THR A 84 -24.69 -3.58 10.41
C THR A 84 -23.95 -3.58 11.74
N TYR A 85 -24.35 -4.48 12.66
CA TYR A 85 -23.64 -4.62 13.93
C TYR A 85 -22.20 -5.02 13.71
N HIS A 86 -21.28 -4.28 14.32
CA HIS A 86 -19.85 -4.52 14.27
C HIS A 86 -19.20 -4.19 15.61
N GLN A 87 -17.98 -4.66 15.79
CA GLN A 87 -17.17 -4.39 16.96
C GLN A 87 -15.87 -3.71 16.55
N GLU A 88 -15.56 -2.61 17.22
CA GLU A 88 -14.20 -2.06 17.17
C GLU A 88 -13.25 -2.94 17.98
N VAL A 89 -12.12 -3.27 17.41
CA VAL A 89 -11.12 -4.13 18.03
C VAL A 89 -9.77 -3.42 18.03
N ILE A 90 -9.10 -3.44 19.17
CA ILE A 90 -7.76 -2.93 19.32
C ILE A 90 -6.86 -4.07 19.77
N ILE A 91 -5.81 -4.33 19.00
CA ILE A 91 -4.78 -5.30 19.38
C ILE A 91 -3.42 -4.62 19.52
N LYS A 92 -2.51 -5.24 20.23
CA LYS A 92 -1.10 -4.81 20.23
C LYS A 92 -0.32 -5.62 19.22
N ASN A 93 0.38 -4.92 18.33
CA ASN A 93 1.29 -5.60 17.43
C ASN A 93 2.56 -6.06 18.19
N ARG A 94 3.42 -6.82 17.49
CA ARG A 94 4.70 -7.34 18.02
C ARG A 94 5.67 -6.28 18.55
N LYS A 95 5.41 -4.99 18.31
CA LYS A 95 6.17 -3.85 18.83
C LYS A 95 5.48 -3.13 19.99
N GLY A 96 4.29 -3.60 20.39
CA GLY A 96 3.48 -2.99 21.44
C GLY A 96 2.67 -1.77 20.99
N GLU A 97 2.63 -1.46 19.69
CA GLU A 97 1.80 -0.38 19.12
C GLU A 97 0.35 -0.87 18.99
N ASN A 98 -0.63 0.00 19.27
CA ASN A 98 -2.04 -0.32 19.13
C ASN A 98 -2.43 -0.30 17.62
N LEU A 99 -3.01 -1.39 17.16
CA LEU A 99 -3.67 -1.51 15.87
C LEU A 99 -5.16 -1.49 16.07
N HIS A 100 -5.86 -0.69 15.30
CA HIS A 100 -7.31 -0.58 15.30
C HIS A 100 -7.92 -1.31 14.09
N GLY A 101 -9.05 -1.94 14.30
CA GLY A 101 -9.82 -2.60 13.24
C GLY A 101 -11.28 -2.72 13.61
N VAL A 102 -12.11 -3.11 12.65
CA VAL A 102 -13.55 -3.32 12.83
C VAL A 102 -13.90 -4.74 12.38
N GLU A 103 -14.55 -5.50 13.26
CA GLU A 103 -15.00 -6.86 12.99
C GLU A 103 -16.52 -6.92 12.73
N PHE A 104 -16.88 -7.56 11.63
CA PHE A 104 -18.25 -7.95 11.30
C PHE A 104 -18.38 -9.47 11.41
N ARG A 105 -19.01 -9.97 12.47
CA ARG A 105 -19.25 -11.40 12.68
C ARG A 105 -20.55 -11.81 12.04
N ASN A 106 -20.49 -12.80 11.14
CA ASN A 106 -21.65 -13.27 10.42
C ASN A 106 -22.52 -14.19 11.31
N PRO A 107 -23.85 -14.00 11.35
CA PRO A 107 -24.74 -14.82 12.16
C PRO A 107 -24.83 -16.29 11.72
N SER A 108 -24.31 -16.63 10.53
CA SER A 108 -24.19 -18.03 10.08
C SER A 108 -23.20 -18.87 10.89
N ASN A 109 -22.48 -18.27 11.84
CA ASN A 109 -21.38 -18.90 12.60
C ASN A 109 -20.29 -19.47 11.68
N SER A 110 -20.00 -18.79 10.58
CA SER A 110 -18.97 -19.18 9.64
C SER A 110 -17.60 -19.27 10.31
N ASN A 111 -16.86 -20.31 9.97
CA ASN A 111 -15.44 -20.41 10.33
C ASN A 111 -14.51 -19.70 9.34
N ILE A 112 -15.05 -18.99 8.36
CA ILE A 112 -14.26 -18.27 7.35
C ILE A 112 -14.17 -16.79 7.72
N TRP A 113 -12.96 -16.27 7.70
CA TRP A 113 -12.67 -14.85 7.89
C TRP A 113 -12.05 -14.26 6.63
N VAL A 114 -12.41 -13.03 6.32
CA VAL A 114 -11.75 -12.24 5.29
C VAL A 114 -11.16 -10.99 5.94
N ILE A 115 -9.85 -10.81 5.81
CA ILE A 115 -9.16 -9.58 6.20
C ILE A 115 -9.08 -8.70 4.96
N VAL A 116 -9.73 -7.52 4.99
CA VAL A 116 -9.81 -6.61 3.83
C VAL A 116 -8.95 -5.38 4.08
N LEU A 117 -7.86 -5.25 3.31
CA LEU A 117 -6.81 -4.26 3.48
C LEU A 117 -7.02 -3.06 2.56
N HIS A 118 -7.07 -1.88 3.13
CA HIS A 118 -7.33 -0.64 2.39
C HIS A 118 -6.09 -0.08 1.66
N GLY A 119 -6.34 0.81 0.69
CA GLY A 119 -5.32 1.53 -0.06
C GLY A 119 -4.69 2.71 0.71
N TRP A 120 -3.67 3.34 0.09
CA TRP A 120 -3.01 4.53 0.62
C TRP A 120 -4.02 5.69 0.78
N THR A 121 -3.98 6.39 1.91
CA THR A 121 -4.90 7.46 2.35
C THR A 121 -6.32 7.03 2.69
N ASN A 122 -6.68 5.77 2.45
CA ASN A 122 -7.99 5.23 2.81
C ASN A 122 -8.02 4.82 4.30
N VAL A 123 -9.21 4.47 4.76
CA VAL A 123 -9.48 3.95 6.10
C VAL A 123 -10.36 2.70 5.98
N ASN A 124 -10.52 1.98 7.07
CA ASN A 124 -11.31 0.75 7.12
C ASN A 124 -12.71 0.89 6.52
N ARG A 125 -13.45 1.98 6.84
CA ARG A 125 -14.81 2.23 6.35
C ARG A 125 -14.91 2.33 4.82
N GLU A 126 -13.85 2.78 4.14
CA GLU A 126 -13.83 2.87 2.67
C GLU A 126 -13.74 1.51 1.98
N MET A 127 -13.46 0.44 2.75
CA MET A 127 -13.52 -0.95 2.27
C MET A 127 -14.87 -1.63 2.51
N SER A 128 -15.88 -0.87 2.95
CA SER A 128 -17.18 -1.40 3.34
C SER A 128 -17.95 -2.10 2.21
N SER A 129 -17.80 -1.66 0.95
CA SER A 129 -18.42 -2.33 -0.20
C SER A 129 -17.84 -3.74 -0.42
N TYR A 130 -16.53 -3.91 -0.27
CA TYR A 130 -15.90 -5.24 -0.30
C TYR A 130 -16.31 -6.09 0.91
N ALA A 131 -16.36 -5.48 2.09
CA ALA A 131 -16.78 -6.14 3.32
C ALA A 131 -18.22 -6.64 3.24
N GLN A 132 -19.13 -5.83 2.72
CA GLN A 132 -20.53 -6.20 2.49
C GLN A 132 -20.64 -7.45 1.63
N GLU A 133 -19.92 -7.51 0.54
CA GLU A 133 -19.94 -8.63 -0.40
C GLU A 133 -19.44 -9.93 0.23
N PHE A 134 -18.33 -9.89 0.97
CA PHE A 134 -17.84 -11.06 1.70
C PHE A 134 -18.81 -11.48 2.83
N TYR A 135 -19.37 -10.51 3.54
CA TYR A 135 -20.33 -10.77 4.59
C TYR A 135 -21.62 -11.42 4.04
N GLN A 136 -22.13 -10.99 2.88
CA GLN A 136 -23.28 -11.59 2.21
C GLN A 136 -23.03 -13.04 1.77
N ARG A 137 -21.74 -13.40 1.51
CA ARG A 137 -21.31 -14.79 1.25
C ARG A 137 -21.21 -15.65 2.52
N GLY A 138 -21.60 -15.09 3.67
CA GLY A 138 -21.60 -15.80 4.95
C GLY A 138 -20.26 -15.74 5.69
N PHE A 139 -19.30 -14.91 5.26
CA PHE A 139 -17.99 -14.84 5.91
C PHE A 139 -17.97 -13.79 7.01
N ASN A 140 -17.12 -14.00 8.02
CA ASN A 140 -16.75 -12.95 8.95
C ASN A 140 -15.75 -12.02 8.27
N VAL A 141 -15.78 -10.73 8.59
CA VAL A 141 -14.91 -9.74 7.95
C VAL A 141 -14.18 -8.92 9.01
N LEU A 142 -12.88 -8.74 8.82
CA LEU A 142 -12.05 -7.80 9.56
C LEU A 142 -11.57 -6.69 8.62
N LEU A 143 -11.82 -5.46 9.01
CA LEU A 143 -11.35 -4.24 8.36
C LEU A 143 -10.33 -3.53 9.25
N PRO A 144 -9.03 -3.82 9.14
CA PRO A 144 -8.02 -3.10 9.91
C PRO A 144 -7.74 -1.72 9.33
N ASP A 145 -7.46 -0.74 10.17
CA ASP A 145 -6.72 0.45 9.79
C ASP A 145 -5.22 0.10 9.70
N LEU A 146 -4.63 0.23 8.53
CA LEU A 146 -3.21 -0.01 8.36
C LEU A 146 -2.38 1.04 9.10
N ARG A 147 -1.14 0.70 9.48
CA ARG A 147 -0.30 1.60 10.28
C ARG A 147 -0.14 2.97 9.64
N GLY A 148 -0.13 4.02 10.47
CA GLY A 148 -0.08 5.40 10.01
C GLY A 148 -1.39 5.91 9.39
N HIS A 149 -2.47 5.14 9.49
CA HIS A 149 -3.80 5.55 9.06
C HIS A 149 -4.76 5.55 10.25
N ASN A 150 -5.73 6.44 10.20
CA ASN A 150 -6.86 6.57 11.11
C ASN A 150 -6.49 6.32 12.59
N ASN A 151 -7.08 5.30 13.23
CA ASN A 151 -6.95 5.01 14.65
C ASN A 151 -5.76 4.08 14.99
N SER A 152 -5.14 3.43 14.01
CA SER A 152 -3.92 2.66 14.25
C SER A 152 -2.75 3.55 14.58
N GLU A 153 -1.96 3.14 15.59
CA GLU A 153 -0.75 3.86 15.96
C GLU A 153 0.31 3.74 14.86
N HIS A 154 1.20 4.57 14.88
CA HIS A 154 2.38 4.85 14.07
C HIS A 154 2.27 6.23 13.42
N LYS A 155 3.43 6.90 13.30
CA LYS A 155 3.47 8.27 12.77
C LYS A 155 3.57 8.32 11.24
N PHE A 156 3.90 7.21 10.61
CA PHE A 156 4.20 7.17 9.18
C PHE A 156 3.61 5.93 8.51
N VAL A 157 3.15 6.11 7.30
CA VAL A 157 2.74 5.00 6.40
C VAL A 157 3.98 4.22 5.98
N THR A 158 3.90 2.90 5.91
CA THR A 158 5.01 2.03 5.53
C THR A 158 4.79 1.28 4.21
N MET A 159 3.74 1.67 3.47
CA MET A 159 3.44 1.18 2.12
C MET A 159 3.42 -0.34 1.99
N GLY A 160 2.90 -1.04 3.00
CA GLY A 160 2.80 -2.48 3.05
C GLY A 160 4.00 -3.18 3.71
N TRP A 161 5.18 -2.56 3.78
CA TRP A 161 6.37 -3.27 4.20
C TRP A 161 6.37 -3.68 5.68
N ASN A 162 6.08 -2.76 6.59
CA ASN A 162 5.92 -3.13 8.01
C ASN A 162 4.48 -3.59 8.29
N ASP A 163 3.51 -3.10 7.53
CA ASP A 163 2.10 -3.48 7.59
C ASP A 163 1.91 -4.99 7.44
N ARG A 164 2.73 -5.68 6.64
CA ARG A 164 2.67 -7.14 6.46
C ARG A 164 2.80 -7.92 7.77
N PHE A 165 3.54 -7.38 8.72
CA PHE A 165 3.66 -7.98 10.04
C PHE A 165 2.45 -7.70 10.92
N ASP A 166 1.84 -6.52 10.78
CA ASP A 166 0.60 -6.19 11.47
C ASP A 166 -0.57 -7.08 10.96
N VAL A 167 -0.58 -7.40 9.66
CA VAL A 167 -1.55 -8.38 9.11
C VAL A 167 -1.37 -9.75 9.75
N ILE A 168 -0.13 -10.19 9.98
CA ILE A 168 0.14 -11.46 10.70
C ILE A 168 -0.33 -11.36 12.16
N ASP A 169 -0.15 -10.22 12.82
CA ASP A 169 -0.63 -10.02 14.20
C ASP A 169 -2.17 -10.06 14.25
N TRP A 170 -2.88 -9.53 13.24
CA TRP A 170 -4.33 -9.69 13.09
C TRP A 170 -4.75 -11.15 12.82
N ILE A 171 -4.02 -11.88 11.96
CA ILE A 171 -4.25 -13.31 11.71
C ILE A 171 -4.13 -14.09 13.04
N ASN A 172 -3.11 -13.83 13.82
CA ASN A 172 -2.91 -14.48 15.11
C ASN A 172 -4.03 -14.16 16.09
N ASN A 173 -4.50 -12.91 16.14
CA ASN A 173 -5.63 -12.52 16.98
C ASN A 173 -6.93 -13.26 16.61
N ILE A 174 -7.20 -13.42 15.31
CA ILE A 174 -8.36 -14.21 14.84
C ILE A 174 -8.18 -15.68 15.27
N ASN A 175 -6.99 -16.25 15.13
CA ASN A 175 -6.68 -17.63 15.50
C ASN A 175 -6.82 -17.89 16.99
N GLU A 176 -6.44 -16.96 17.85
CA GLU A 176 -6.64 -17.05 19.31
C GLU A 176 -8.13 -17.15 19.68
N GLN A 177 -8.99 -16.45 18.94
CA GLN A 177 -10.44 -16.47 19.17
C GLN A 177 -11.12 -17.68 18.50
N ASN A 178 -10.61 -18.14 17.35
CA ASN A 178 -11.15 -19.29 16.61
C ASN A 178 -10.02 -20.09 15.93
N PRO A 179 -9.42 -21.06 16.63
CA PRO A 179 -8.32 -21.86 16.08
C PRO A 179 -8.68 -22.73 14.85
N LYS A 180 -9.98 -22.94 14.61
CA LYS A 180 -10.47 -23.71 13.46
C LYS A 180 -10.81 -22.87 12.24
N CYS A 181 -10.68 -21.57 12.33
CA CYS A 181 -11.03 -20.67 11.24
C CYS A 181 -10.15 -20.87 9.99
N LYS A 182 -10.66 -20.45 8.86
CA LYS A 182 -9.93 -20.28 7.60
C LYS A 182 -9.88 -18.80 7.28
N ILE A 183 -8.76 -18.32 6.81
CA ILE A 183 -8.51 -16.90 6.59
C ILE A 183 -8.19 -16.65 5.11
N ILE A 184 -8.89 -15.69 4.54
CA ILE A 184 -8.67 -15.12 3.22
C ILE A 184 -8.13 -13.71 3.43
N ILE A 185 -7.13 -13.31 2.67
CA ILE A 185 -6.61 -11.93 2.66
C ILE A 185 -7.01 -11.27 1.36
N HIS A 186 -7.73 -10.17 1.44
CA HIS A 186 -8.06 -9.33 0.30
C HIS A 186 -7.42 -7.95 0.48
N GLY A 187 -6.83 -7.39 -0.58
CA GLY A 187 -6.27 -6.05 -0.49
C GLY A 187 -6.35 -5.28 -1.80
N THR A 188 -6.60 -3.98 -1.70
CA THR A 188 -6.71 -3.08 -2.86
C THR A 188 -5.56 -2.07 -2.86
N SER A 189 -4.89 -1.87 -4.00
CA SER A 189 -3.81 -0.89 -4.16
C SER A 189 -2.65 -1.13 -3.17
N MET A 190 -2.39 -0.21 -2.25
CA MET A 190 -1.42 -0.44 -1.15
C MET A 190 -1.80 -1.69 -0.34
N GLY A 191 -3.10 -1.95 -0.13
CA GLY A 191 -3.59 -3.18 0.49
C GLY A 191 -3.25 -4.42 -0.32
N GLY A 192 -3.35 -4.38 -1.66
CA GLY A 192 -2.92 -5.44 -2.57
C GLY A 192 -1.43 -5.73 -2.48
N ALA A 193 -0.61 -4.67 -2.49
CA ALA A 193 0.83 -4.80 -2.26
C ALA A 193 1.14 -5.35 -0.86
N THR A 194 0.39 -4.92 0.19
CA THR A 194 0.51 -5.44 1.55
C THR A 194 0.17 -6.93 1.60
N THR A 195 -0.91 -7.35 0.93
CA THR A 195 -1.29 -8.77 0.78
C THR A 195 -0.13 -9.57 0.22
N MET A 196 0.40 -9.19 -0.94
CA MET A 196 1.53 -9.88 -1.56
C MET A 196 2.79 -9.89 -0.69
N MET A 197 3.08 -8.77 0.01
CA MET A 197 4.21 -8.72 0.95
C MET A 197 4.00 -9.63 2.15
N THR A 198 2.78 -9.80 2.63
CA THR A 198 2.41 -10.72 3.71
C THR A 198 2.60 -12.18 3.30
N LEU A 199 2.25 -12.54 2.06
CA LEU A 199 2.42 -13.89 1.52
C LEU A 199 3.88 -14.34 1.44
N GLY A 200 4.83 -13.42 1.48
CA GLY A 200 6.26 -13.73 1.51
C GLY A 200 6.81 -14.07 2.90
N GLU A 201 6.00 -13.98 3.94
CA GLU A 201 6.34 -14.32 5.32
C GLU A 201 5.85 -15.72 5.71
N THR A 202 6.24 -16.21 6.88
CA THR A 202 5.68 -17.45 7.42
C THR A 202 4.29 -17.17 7.97
N LEU A 203 3.28 -17.79 7.36
CA LEU A 203 1.88 -17.67 7.76
C LEU A 203 1.39 -18.96 8.42
N PRO A 204 0.39 -18.88 9.30
CA PRO A 204 -0.35 -20.06 9.78
C PRO A 204 -1.04 -20.80 8.62
N ASP A 205 -1.13 -22.14 8.72
CA ASP A 205 -1.68 -23.01 7.67
C ASP A 205 -3.18 -22.79 7.36
N ASN A 206 -3.86 -22.06 8.22
CA ASN A 206 -5.26 -21.72 8.03
C ASN A 206 -5.47 -20.45 7.19
N VAL A 207 -4.41 -19.75 6.78
CA VAL A 207 -4.47 -18.74 5.71
C VAL A 207 -4.46 -19.51 4.40
N ILE A 208 -5.58 -19.45 3.65
CA ILE A 208 -5.84 -20.40 2.56
C ILE A 208 -5.91 -19.78 1.18
N LEU A 209 -6.26 -18.50 1.07
CA LEU A 209 -6.42 -17.78 -0.19
C LEU A 209 -5.99 -16.33 -0.06
N ALA A 210 -5.58 -15.74 -1.15
CA ALA A 210 -5.34 -14.30 -1.24
C ALA A 210 -5.91 -13.70 -2.53
N ILE A 211 -6.41 -12.47 -2.44
CA ILE A 211 -6.89 -11.67 -3.56
C ILE A 211 -6.15 -10.33 -3.50
N GLU A 212 -5.44 -10.01 -4.54
CA GLU A 212 -4.81 -8.71 -4.73
C GLU A 212 -5.49 -7.96 -5.86
N ASP A 213 -5.86 -6.71 -5.63
CA ASP A 213 -6.50 -5.81 -6.59
C ASP A 213 -5.61 -4.59 -6.78
N CYS A 214 -5.12 -4.37 -8.00
CA CYS A 214 -4.31 -3.25 -8.46
C CYS A 214 -3.09 -2.91 -7.58
N GLY A 215 -2.41 -3.92 -7.03
CA GLY A 215 -1.19 -3.74 -6.24
C GLY A 215 0.03 -3.42 -7.11
N PHE A 216 1.09 -2.87 -6.48
CA PHE A 216 2.33 -2.46 -7.14
C PHE A 216 3.50 -3.40 -6.86
N THR A 217 4.49 -3.42 -7.75
CA THR A 217 5.69 -4.28 -7.66
C THR A 217 6.59 -3.95 -6.48
N SER A 218 6.84 -2.67 -6.20
CA SER A 218 7.62 -2.22 -5.04
C SER A 218 7.34 -0.76 -4.68
N VAL A 219 7.66 -0.39 -3.44
CA VAL A 219 7.60 1.01 -2.99
C VAL A 219 8.53 1.91 -3.80
N LYS A 220 9.69 1.38 -4.20
CA LYS A 220 10.61 2.11 -5.06
C LYS A 220 9.99 2.40 -6.43
N ASP A 221 9.32 1.41 -7.03
CA ASP A 221 8.77 1.54 -8.38
C ASP A 221 7.60 2.49 -8.42
N ILE A 222 6.63 2.35 -7.49
CA ILE A 222 5.47 3.26 -7.43
C ILE A 222 5.91 4.71 -7.17
N PHE A 223 6.85 4.97 -6.27
CA PHE A 223 7.33 6.33 -6.04
C PHE A 223 8.16 6.87 -7.21
N THR A 224 8.97 6.03 -7.87
CA THR A 224 9.70 6.41 -9.08
C THR A 224 8.74 6.83 -10.19
N ASP A 225 7.69 6.07 -10.39
CA ASP A 225 6.64 6.38 -11.36
C ASP A 225 5.91 7.69 -11.01
N ARG A 226 5.49 7.87 -9.74
CA ARG A 226 4.82 9.10 -9.30
C ARG A 226 5.71 10.34 -9.44
N CYS A 227 7.00 10.23 -9.12
CA CYS A 227 7.96 11.32 -9.36
C CYS A 227 7.98 11.75 -10.82
N LYS A 228 8.02 10.78 -11.75
CA LYS A 228 8.08 11.08 -13.19
C LYS A 228 6.76 11.63 -13.73
N ARG A 229 5.66 10.90 -13.53
CA ARG A 229 4.37 11.17 -14.22
C ARG A 229 3.55 12.26 -13.55
N LYS A 230 3.54 12.30 -12.19
CA LYS A 230 2.72 13.27 -11.46
C LYS A 230 3.46 14.57 -11.15
N TYR A 231 4.70 14.46 -10.72
CA TYR A 231 5.46 15.63 -10.24
C TYR A 231 6.47 16.16 -11.26
N HIS A 232 6.73 15.44 -12.37
CA HIS A 232 7.71 15.77 -13.40
C HIS A 232 9.12 16.04 -12.83
N ILE A 233 9.47 15.33 -11.74
CA ILE A 233 10.75 15.45 -11.04
C ILE A 233 11.62 14.23 -11.39
N PRO A 234 12.91 14.43 -11.75
CA PRO A 234 13.81 13.30 -11.93
C PRO A 234 13.93 12.47 -10.64
N PRO A 235 13.59 11.16 -10.65
CA PRO A 235 13.61 10.33 -9.42
C PRO A 235 14.98 10.28 -8.75
N LYS A 236 16.06 10.37 -9.54
CA LYS A 236 17.44 10.36 -9.03
C LYS A 236 17.73 11.49 -8.04
N LEU A 237 16.98 12.59 -8.09
CA LEU A 237 17.16 13.73 -7.19
C LEU A 237 16.44 13.54 -5.85
N VAL A 238 15.29 12.87 -5.83
CA VAL A 238 14.42 12.78 -4.64
C VAL A 238 14.50 11.41 -3.96
N MET A 239 14.56 10.34 -4.76
CA MET A 239 14.45 8.97 -4.23
C MET A 239 15.60 8.56 -3.28
N PRO A 240 16.90 8.88 -3.55
CA PRO A 240 17.96 8.48 -2.64
C PRO A 240 17.83 9.10 -1.24
N PRO A 241 17.69 10.45 -1.08
CA PRO A 241 17.55 11.05 0.25
C PRO A 241 16.22 10.66 0.92
N ALA A 242 15.10 10.57 0.20
CA ALA A 242 13.83 10.12 0.76
C ALA A 242 13.90 8.67 1.26
N SER A 243 14.58 7.79 0.53
CA SER A 243 14.80 6.40 0.93
C SER A 243 15.72 6.29 2.16
N LEU A 244 16.73 7.17 2.27
CA LEU A 244 17.58 7.26 3.46
C LEU A 244 16.78 7.73 4.69
N ILE A 245 15.94 8.76 4.52
CA ILE A 245 15.04 9.25 5.57
C ILE A 245 14.10 8.13 6.02
N ASN A 246 13.52 7.40 5.07
CA ASN A 246 12.66 6.26 5.38
C ASN A 246 13.42 5.16 6.15
N ARG A 247 14.68 4.90 5.81
CA ARG A 247 15.51 3.95 6.55
C ARG A 247 15.72 4.38 8.00
N LEU A 248 15.94 5.67 8.23
CA LEU A 248 16.14 6.21 9.58
C LEU A 248 14.85 6.20 10.40
N ILE A 249 13.70 6.46 9.78
CA ILE A 249 12.40 6.57 10.48
C ILE A 249 11.69 5.22 10.58
N ASN A 250 11.52 4.52 9.46
CA ASN A 250 10.70 3.30 9.35
C ASN A 250 11.54 2.01 9.34
N GLY A 251 12.87 2.11 9.31
CA GLY A 251 13.76 0.99 9.44
C GLY A 251 14.13 0.28 8.13
N PHE A 252 13.69 0.75 6.95
CA PHE A 252 13.97 0.10 5.66
C PHE A 252 14.19 1.09 4.52
N PHE A 253 15.00 0.70 3.54
CA PHE A 253 15.12 1.41 2.27
C PHE A 253 13.96 1.05 1.34
N PHE A 254 13.48 1.99 0.50
CA PHE A 254 12.37 1.74 -0.43
C PHE A 254 12.58 0.52 -1.33
N GLY A 255 13.80 0.24 -1.75
CA GLY A 255 14.11 -0.93 -2.57
C GLY A 255 13.95 -2.29 -1.86
N LYS A 256 13.88 -2.30 -0.51
CA LYS A 256 13.59 -3.51 0.26
C LYS A 256 12.10 -3.86 0.28
N ALA A 257 11.24 -2.85 0.19
CA ALA A 257 9.80 -3.01 0.23
C ALA A 257 9.28 -3.41 -1.17
N SER A 258 9.38 -4.70 -1.49
CA SER A 258 9.05 -5.27 -2.79
C SER A 258 8.01 -6.38 -2.65
N ALA A 259 6.82 -6.13 -3.17
CA ALA A 259 5.77 -7.14 -3.33
C ALA A 259 6.22 -8.21 -4.33
N LEU A 260 6.95 -7.81 -5.39
CA LEU A 260 7.50 -8.73 -6.38
C LEU A 260 8.45 -9.77 -5.77
N GLU A 261 9.33 -9.37 -4.85
CA GLU A 261 10.24 -10.31 -4.20
C GLU A 261 9.53 -11.18 -3.15
N GLN A 262 8.49 -10.66 -2.54
CA GLN A 262 7.74 -11.39 -1.53
C GLN A 262 6.78 -12.41 -2.14
N ILE A 263 6.07 -12.07 -3.22
CA ILE A 263 5.12 -12.98 -3.87
C ILE A 263 5.79 -14.26 -4.41
N LYS A 264 7.09 -14.23 -4.73
CA LYS A 264 7.89 -15.41 -5.10
C LYS A 264 7.90 -16.50 -4.04
N LYS A 265 7.57 -16.18 -2.80
CA LYS A 265 7.57 -17.09 -1.66
C LYS A 265 6.16 -17.52 -1.24
N ALA A 266 5.13 -17.07 -1.96
CA ALA A 266 3.75 -17.44 -1.67
C ALA A 266 3.57 -18.95 -1.65
N LYS A 267 2.70 -19.45 -0.75
CA LYS A 267 2.40 -20.88 -0.59
C LYS A 267 0.92 -21.21 -0.78
N ILE A 268 0.08 -20.20 -0.96
CA ILE A 268 -1.36 -20.32 -1.11
C ILE A 268 -1.82 -19.77 -2.46
N PRO A 269 -2.98 -20.17 -2.99
CA PRO A 269 -3.53 -19.63 -4.24
C PRO A 269 -3.75 -18.12 -4.18
N VAL A 270 -3.52 -17.44 -5.30
CA VAL A 270 -3.63 -15.97 -5.42
C VAL A 270 -4.43 -15.57 -6.64
N LEU A 271 -5.47 -14.76 -6.44
CA LEU A 271 -6.19 -14.05 -7.50
C LEU A 271 -5.60 -12.65 -7.68
N PHE A 272 -5.26 -12.31 -8.91
CA PHE A 272 -4.76 -11.01 -9.34
C PHE A 272 -5.81 -10.30 -10.18
N ILE A 273 -6.27 -9.13 -9.76
CA ILE A 273 -7.24 -8.30 -10.49
C ILE A 273 -6.62 -6.94 -10.78
N HIS A 274 -6.85 -6.38 -11.98
CA HIS A 274 -6.36 -5.04 -12.31
C HIS A 274 -7.23 -4.40 -13.38
N GLY A 275 -7.46 -3.09 -13.29
CA GLY A 275 -8.13 -2.32 -14.33
C GLY A 275 -7.17 -1.89 -15.45
N ASP A 276 -7.58 -1.96 -16.71
CA ASP A 276 -6.72 -1.56 -17.84
C ASP A 276 -6.61 -0.03 -18.02
N LYS A 277 -7.43 0.76 -17.30
CA LYS A 277 -7.39 2.23 -17.28
C LYS A 277 -6.80 2.78 -15.97
N ASP A 278 -6.13 1.92 -15.21
CA ASP A 278 -5.46 2.36 -13.99
C ASP A 278 -4.29 3.30 -14.33
N ASP A 279 -4.46 4.58 -13.98
CA ASP A 279 -3.47 5.64 -14.18
C ASP A 279 -2.62 5.92 -12.93
N PHE A 280 -2.91 5.22 -11.82
CA PHE A 280 -2.18 5.37 -10.57
C PHE A 280 -1.16 4.26 -10.36
N VAL A 281 -1.58 3.00 -10.39
CA VAL A 281 -0.73 1.81 -10.47
C VAL A 281 -0.92 1.21 -11.86
N LEU A 282 0.03 1.45 -12.76
CA LEU A 282 -0.12 1.04 -14.14
C LEU A 282 -0.27 -0.48 -14.30
N LEU A 283 -1.06 -0.89 -15.28
CA LEU A 283 -1.31 -2.31 -15.59
C LEU A 283 -0.02 -3.13 -15.79
N GLU A 284 1.08 -2.48 -16.20
CA GLU A 284 2.39 -3.13 -16.37
C GLU A 284 2.94 -3.75 -15.07
N ASN A 285 2.39 -3.39 -13.90
CA ASN A 285 2.73 -4.04 -12.63
C ASN A 285 2.19 -5.47 -12.52
N LEU A 286 1.06 -5.78 -13.18
CA LEU A 286 0.35 -7.04 -13.04
C LEU A 286 1.16 -8.25 -13.53
N ASP A 287 1.69 -8.20 -14.74
CA ASP A 287 2.37 -9.35 -15.35
C ASP A 287 3.63 -9.80 -14.58
N PRO A 288 4.53 -8.90 -14.14
CA PRO A 288 5.66 -9.29 -13.30
C PRO A 288 5.23 -9.97 -11.99
N LEU A 289 4.19 -9.46 -11.32
CA LEU A 289 3.67 -10.01 -10.07
C LEU A 289 3.04 -11.39 -10.30
N TYR A 290 2.17 -11.50 -11.29
CA TYR A 290 1.53 -12.75 -11.66
C TYR A 290 2.57 -13.82 -12.02
N ASN A 291 3.52 -13.51 -12.90
CA ASN A 291 4.54 -14.47 -13.34
C ASN A 291 5.46 -14.92 -12.21
N ALA A 292 5.72 -14.06 -11.24
CA ALA A 292 6.58 -14.36 -10.09
C ALA A 292 5.91 -15.26 -9.04
N CYS A 293 4.59 -15.31 -8.97
CA CYS A 293 3.84 -16.13 -8.01
C CYS A 293 3.99 -17.63 -8.36
N PRO A 294 4.47 -18.50 -7.45
CA PRO A 294 4.73 -19.91 -7.74
C PRO A 294 3.54 -20.85 -7.51
N THR A 295 2.45 -20.33 -6.92
CA THR A 295 1.29 -21.13 -6.49
C THR A 295 0.19 -21.15 -7.55
N PRO A 296 -0.88 -21.96 -7.40
CA PRO A 296 -2.08 -21.82 -8.20
C PRO A 296 -2.53 -20.36 -8.21
N LYS A 297 -2.83 -19.84 -9.38
CA LYS A 297 -3.08 -18.42 -9.57
C LYS A 297 -4.00 -18.15 -10.73
N ARG A 298 -4.79 -17.09 -10.61
CA ARG A 298 -5.62 -16.57 -11.71
C ARG A 298 -5.33 -15.08 -11.88
N LYS A 299 -5.39 -14.61 -13.11
CA LYS A 299 -5.26 -13.20 -13.47
C LYS A 299 -6.51 -12.77 -14.21
N HIS A 300 -7.07 -11.61 -13.83
CA HIS A 300 -8.19 -10.99 -14.52
C HIS A 300 -7.96 -9.50 -14.74
N ILE A 301 -8.19 -9.04 -15.97
CA ILE A 301 -8.06 -7.63 -16.34
C ILE A 301 -9.45 -7.11 -16.65
N ILE A 302 -9.93 -6.14 -15.85
CA ILE A 302 -11.22 -5.51 -16.05
C ILE A 302 -11.07 -4.34 -16.99
N LYS A 303 -11.68 -4.46 -18.17
CA LYS A 303 -11.60 -3.45 -19.23
C LYS A 303 -12.38 -2.19 -18.86
N GLY A 304 -11.73 -1.04 -18.98
CA GLY A 304 -12.32 0.26 -18.67
C GLY A 304 -12.21 0.66 -17.19
N ALA A 305 -11.77 -0.24 -16.31
CA ALA A 305 -11.66 0.07 -14.89
C ALA A 305 -10.44 0.95 -14.59
N GLU A 306 -10.68 2.04 -13.87
CA GLU A 306 -9.65 2.91 -13.28
C GLU A 306 -9.14 2.33 -11.95
N HIS A 307 -8.12 2.98 -11.37
CA HIS A 307 -7.47 2.56 -10.13
C HIS A 307 -8.47 2.32 -8.98
N ALA A 308 -8.44 1.11 -8.40
CA ALA A 308 -9.26 0.71 -7.25
C ALA A 308 -10.80 0.90 -7.44
N LEU A 309 -11.27 0.93 -8.68
CA LEU A 309 -12.69 1.08 -9.01
C LEU A 309 -13.29 -0.14 -9.70
N SER A 310 -12.53 -1.20 -9.87
CA SER A 310 -12.96 -2.44 -10.52
C SER A 310 -14.24 -3.00 -9.88
N SER A 311 -14.25 -3.19 -8.57
CA SER A 311 -15.40 -3.73 -7.83
C SER A 311 -16.60 -2.80 -7.77
N HIS A 312 -16.42 -1.50 -8.00
CA HIS A 312 -17.48 -0.50 -7.89
C HIS A 312 -18.23 -0.29 -9.19
N TRP A 313 -17.52 -0.12 -10.32
CA TRP A 313 -18.13 0.15 -11.61
C TRP A 313 -18.34 -1.09 -12.47
N PHE A 314 -17.61 -2.17 -12.20
CA PHE A 314 -17.70 -3.45 -12.90
C PHE A 314 -18.04 -4.57 -11.91
N HIS A 315 -19.04 -4.29 -11.06
CA HIS A 315 -19.39 -5.08 -9.90
C HIS A 315 -19.67 -6.56 -10.22
N GLU A 316 -20.51 -6.82 -11.21
CA GLU A 316 -20.90 -8.19 -11.60
C GLU A 316 -19.68 -8.98 -12.09
N GLU A 317 -18.89 -8.41 -13.00
CA GLU A 317 -17.68 -9.05 -13.54
C GLU A 317 -16.66 -9.32 -12.43
N TYR A 318 -16.42 -8.33 -11.57
CA TYR A 318 -15.47 -8.45 -10.46
C TYR A 318 -15.83 -9.59 -9.53
N TRP A 319 -17.07 -9.60 -9.05
CA TRP A 319 -17.50 -10.59 -8.08
C TRP A 319 -17.74 -11.96 -8.68
N GLN A 320 -18.10 -12.07 -9.96
CA GLN A 320 -18.10 -13.35 -10.66
C GLN A 320 -16.72 -13.99 -10.66
N VAL A 321 -15.67 -13.24 -10.99
CA VAL A 321 -14.28 -13.73 -10.99
C VAL A 321 -13.84 -14.15 -9.58
N VAL A 322 -14.20 -13.37 -8.57
CA VAL A 322 -13.93 -13.71 -7.16
C VAL A 322 -14.63 -15.00 -6.77
N ASP A 323 -15.93 -15.13 -7.10
CA ASP A 323 -16.73 -16.33 -6.76
C ASP A 323 -16.20 -17.59 -7.44
N GLU A 324 -15.86 -17.52 -8.73
CA GLU A 324 -15.23 -18.64 -9.44
C GLU A 324 -13.92 -19.07 -8.79
N PHE A 325 -13.09 -18.12 -8.35
CA PHE A 325 -11.82 -18.42 -7.67
C PHE A 325 -12.03 -18.99 -6.26
N LEU A 326 -13.01 -18.45 -5.51
CA LEU A 326 -13.40 -19.01 -4.22
C LEU A 326 -13.94 -20.43 -4.38
N ASP A 327 -14.81 -20.68 -5.36
CA ASP A 327 -15.37 -22.00 -5.63
C ASP A 327 -14.29 -23.05 -5.95
N GLU A 328 -13.30 -22.67 -6.76
CA GLU A 328 -12.21 -23.56 -7.15
C GLU A 328 -11.31 -23.96 -5.96
N HIS A 329 -11.04 -23.03 -5.04
CA HIS A 329 -10.03 -23.24 -4.02
C HIS A 329 -10.57 -23.39 -2.60
N LEU A 330 -11.74 -22.81 -2.27
CA LEU A 330 -12.33 -22.89 -0.93
C LEU A 330 -13.15 -24.17 -0.73
N LYS A 331 -13.97 -24.57 -1.71
CA LYS A 331 -14.82 -25.76 -1.59
C LYS A 331 -14.01 -27.03 -1.25
N PRO A 332 -12.87 -27.33 -1.89
CA PRO A 332 -12.06 -28.51 -1.54
C PRO A 332 -11.53 -28.47 -0.10
N VAL A 333 -11.18 -27.27 0.40
CA VAL A 333 -10.66 -27.10 1.78
C VAL A 333 -11.77 -27.37 2.81
N LEU A 334 -13.00 -26.95 2.53
CA LEU A 334 -14.14 -27.16 3.42
C LEU A 334 -14.64 -28.61 3.41
N SER A 335 -14.64 -29.26 2.25
CA SER A 335 -15.04 -30.67 2.12
C SER A 335 -14.07 -31.66 2.78
N ALA A 336 -12.80 -31.32 2.90
CA ALA A 336 -11.79 -32.14 3.57
C ALA A 336 -11.89 -32.11 5.11
N GLN A 337 -12.75 -31.26 5.69
CA GLN A 337 -12.94 -31.13 7.13
C GLN A 337 -14.21 -31.85 7.66
N ASN A 338 -15.05 -32.34 6.74
CA ASN A 338 -16.23 -33.17 7.04
C ASN A 338 -15.86 -34.66 6.84
#